data_d5a1893d2d30bc2271224978cdb6278b
#
_entry.id   d5a1893d2d30bc2271224978cdb6278b
#
_cell.length_a   1.000
_cell.length_b   1.000
_cell.length_c   1.000
_cell.angle_alpha   90.00
_cell.angle_beta   90.00
_cell.angle_gamma   90.00
#
_symmetry.space_group_name_H-M   'P 1'
#
loop_
_entity.id
_entity.type
_entity.pdbx_description
1 polymer ?
#
loop_
_entity_poly.entity_id
_entity_poly.type
_entity_poly.pdbx_seq_one_letter_code
_entity_poly.pdbx_strand_id
1 'polypeptide(L)'
;MSYFKNIGHVNWAYNGTIGSSDLHWDKIISDCDSHDGKLLSSSCSTSANEVAHLVRYLGIAFGAKYNKKSTSVGESKAIDWFNKWGGLKASSLKGYNESAIVSAIKAGNPVYARGNSGKKKVFGIRVGWKGGHAWIYDGAIIASKDGKSNTFVHCNWGWGGFKNGYYLSNAFDTKAGATMYDSSATQNGNTSNYKYNLEYSIIT
;
A
#
# COMPACT_ATOMS: atom_id res chain seq x y z
N MET A 1 8.55 7.54 -2.89
CA MET A 1 8.23 7.52 -4.33
C MET A 1 9.43 7.32 -5.27
N SER A 2 10.69 7.41 -4.80
CA SER A 2 11.87 7.16 -5.64
C SER A 2 12.05 5.72 -6.12
N TYR A 3 11.40 4.76 -5.47
CA TYR A 3 11.59 3.33 -5.71
C TYR A 3 11.11 2.84 -7.08
N PHE A 4 10.12 3.49 -7.69
CA PHE A 4 9.62 3.08 -9.01
C PHE A 4 10.31 3.79 -10.18
N LYS A 5 11.21 4.74 -9.94
CA LYS A 5 11.93 5.45 -11.03
C LYS A 5 12.71 4.53 -11.97
N ASN A 6 13.03 3.30 -11.53
CA ASN A 6 13.66 2.29 -12.39
C ASN A 6 12.72 1.69 -13.42
N ILE A 7 11.39 1.88 -13.27
CA ILE A 7 10.40 1.47 -14.27
C ILE A 7 10.09 2.70 -15.11
N GLY A 8 10.85 2.89 -16.18
CA GLY A 8 10.68 4.03 -17.08
C GLY A 8 9.65 3.79 -18.20
N HIS A 9 9.24 2.52 -18.41
CA HIS A 9 8.37 2.14 -19.51
C HIS A 9 7.49 0.95 -19.13
N VAL A 10 6.24 0.93 -19.60
CA VAL A 10 5.32 -0.19 -19.41
C VAL A 10 4.57 -0.53 -20.69
N ASN A 11 4.37 -1.83 -20.93
CA ASN A 11 3.46 -2.33 -21.94
C ASN A 11 2.12 -2.68 -21.27
N TRP A 12 1.01 -2.28 -21.86
CA TRP A 12 -0.32 -2.50 -21.32
C TRP A 12 -1.28 -3.05 -22.37
N ALA A 13 -2.34 -3.73 -21.93
CA ALA A 13 -3.42 -4.20 -22.78
C ALA A 13 -4.77 -3.92 -22.12
N TYR A 14 -5.73 -3.42 -22.89
CA TYR A 14 -7.09 -3.17 -22.44
C TYR A 14 -8.08 -3.28 -23.59
N ASN A 15 -9.14 -4.07 -23.42
CA ASN A 15 -10.22 -4.24 -24.42
C ASN A 15 -9.74 -4.50 -25.84
N GLY A 16 -8.75 -5.39 -26.00
CA GLY A 16 -8.18 -5.73 -27.31
C GLY A 16 -7.14 -4.74 -27.86
N THR A 17 -6.96 -3.59 -27.19
CA THR A 17 -5.90 -2.63 -27.53
C THR A 17 -4.64 -2.98 -26.76
N ILE A 18 -3.51 -3.02 -27.44
CA ILE A 18 -2.17 -3.16 -26.87
C ILE A 18 -1.43 -1.86 -27.10
N GLY A 19 -0.78 -1.35 -26.09
CA GLY A 19 0.00 -0.13 -26.15
C GLY A 19 1.18 -0.13 -25.21
N SER A 20 1.95 0.94 -25.27
CA SER A 20 3.05 1.21 -24.35
C SER A 20 3.00 2.65 -23.86
N SER A 21 3.65 2.91 -22.73
CA SER A 21 3.77 4.24 -22.16
C SER A 21 5.09 4.40 -21.46
N ASP A 22 5.73 5.52 -21.72
CA ASP A 22 6.83 5.99 -20.88
C ASP A 22 6.26 6.58 -19.59
N LEU A 23 7.03 6.50 -18.52
CA LEU A 23 6.66 6.99 -17.20
C LEU A 23 7.57 8.17 -16.84
N HIS A 24 7.05 9.38 -16.97
CA HIS A 24 7.77 10.61 -16.65
C HIS A 24 7.65 10.91 -15.14
N TRP A 25 8.36 10.14 -14.31
CA TRP A 25 8.22 10.17 -12.85
C TRP A 25 8.36 11.56 -12.24
N ASP A 26 9.28 12.41 -12.73
CA ASP A 26 9.45 13.75 -12.17
C ASP A 26 8.21 14.63 -12.45
N LYS A 27 7.60 14.48 -13.62
CA LYS A 27 6.34 15.14 -13.94
C LYS A 27 5.18 14.57 -13.11
N ILE A 28 5.07 13.24 -13.00
CA ILE A 28 4.03 12.58 -12.19
C ILE A 28 4.10 13.07 -10.74
N ILE A 29 5.30 13.13 -10.15
CA ILE A 29 5.51 13.59 -8.78
C ILE A 29 5.14 15.07 -8.66
N SER A 30 5.62 15.92 -9.55
CA SER A 30 5.29 17.35 -9.55
C SER A 30 3.79 17.62 -9.67
N ASP A 31 3.10 16.90 -10.57
CA ASP A 31 1.65 17.01 -10.73
C ASP A 31 0.90 16.54 -9.47
N CYS A 32 1.36 15.43 -8.83
CA CYS A 32 0.81 14.97 -7.55
C CYS A 32 0.99 16.01 -6.44
N ASP A 33 2.20 16.56 -6.29
CA ASP A 33 2.52 17.53 -5.25
C ASP A 33 1.70 18.82 -5.42
N SER A 34 1.49 19.25 -6.67
CA SER A 34 0.70 20.45 -6.99
C SER A 34 -0.80 20.30 -6.81
N HIS A 35 -1.31 19.07 -6.67
CA HIS A 35 -2.75 18.76 -6.64
C HIS A 35 -3.15 17.82 -5.49
N ASP A 36 -2.47 17.89 -4.35
CA ASP A 36 -2.73 17.05 -3.16
C ASP A 36 -2.81 15.54 -3.45
N GLY A 37 -1.95 15.05 -4.33
CA GLY A 37 -1.93 13.65 -4.75
C GLY A 37 -3.05 13.24 -5.72
N LYS A 38 -3.82 14.19 -6.26
CA LYS A 38 -4.94 13.92 -7.16
C LYS A 38 -4.61 14.34 -8.59
N LEU A 39 -4.56 13.40 -9.51
CA LEU A 39 -4.32 13.64 -10.93
C LEU A 39 -5.64 13.82 -11.71
N LEU A 40 -6.58 14.60 -11.18
CA LEU A 40 -7.93 14.77 -11.76
C LEU A 40 -8.07 16.02 -12.63
N SER A 41 -7.10 16.93 -12.59
CA SER A 41 -7.09 18.12 -13.42
C SER A 41 -6.76 17.78 -14.88
N SER A 42 -7.35 18.51 -15.82
CA SER A 42 -7.00 18.39 -17.25
C SER A 42 -5.52 18.69 -17.53
N SER A 43 -4.88 19.55 -16.73
CA SER A 43 -3.45 19.83 -16.78
C SER A 43 -2.56 18.64 -16.43
N CYS A 44 -3.10 17.67 -15.67
CA CYS A 44 -2.40 16.45 -15.27
C CYS A 44 -2.74 15.23 -16.14
N SER A 45 -3.45 15.40 -17.25
CA SER A 45 -3.98 14.28 -18.06
C SER A 45 -2.90 13.30 -18.52
N THR A 46 -1.70 13.77 -18.87
CA THR A 46 -0.56 12.92 -19.25
C THR A 46 -0.15 12.04 -18.08
N SER A 47 0.13 12.63 -16.91
CA SER A 47 0.52 11.89 -15.70
C SER A 47 -0.56 10.93 -15.24
N ALA A 48 -1.84 11.32 -15.33
CA ALA A 48 -2.97 10.45 -15.01
C ALA A 48 -3.03 9.22 -15.92
N ASN A 49 -2.83 9.40 -17.24
CA ASN A 49 -2.80 8.30 -18.19
C ASN A 49 -1.60 7.37 -17.98
N GLU A 50 -0.41 7.91 -17.73
CA GLU A 50 0.79 7.13 -17.44
C GLU A 50 0.59 6.27 -16.17
N VAL A 51 0.05 6.85 -15.10
CA VAL A 51 -0.26 6.12 -13.88
C VAL A 51 -1.35 5.06 -14.12
N ALA A 52 -2.38 5.36 -14.91
CA ALA A 52 -3.41 4.38 -15.25
C ALA A 52 -2.83 3.19 -16.04
N HIS A 53 -1.92 3.44 -16.98
CA HIS A 53 -1.23 2.39 -17.74
C HIS A 53 -0.32 1.55 -16.84
N LEU A 54 0.42 2.19 -15.91
CA LEU A 54 1.20 1.47 -14.91
C LEU A 54 0.33 0.56 -14.05
N VAL A 55 -0.79 1.09 -13.52
CA VAL A 55 -1.71 0.29 -12.70
C VAL A 55 -2.30 -0.86 -13.50
N ARG A 56 -2.62 -0.65 -14.77
CA ARG A 56 -3.09 -1.71 -15.66
C ARG A 56 -2.02 -2.77 -15.91
N TYR A 57 -0.79 -2.37 -16.17
CA TYR A 57 0.36 -3.27 -16.32
C TYR A 57 0.56 -4.11 -15.06
N LEU A 58 0.61 -3.47 -13.88
CA LEU A 58 0.76 -4.17 -12.59
C LEU A 58 -0.41 -5.13 -12.31
N GLY A 59 -1.63 -4.73 -12.66
CA GLY A 59 -2.79 -5.60 -12.54
C GLY A 59 -2.66 -6.90 -13.34
N ILE A 60 -2.13 -6.83 -14.55
CA ILE A 60 -1.84 -8.00 -15.39
C ILE A 60 -0.69 -8.80 -14.77
N ALA A 61 0.42 -8.14 -14.44
CA ALA A 61 1.61 -8.78 -13.88
C ALA A 61 1.32 -9.54 -12.57
N PHE A 62 0.44 -9.01 -11.74
CA PHE A 62 0.02 -9.64 -10.49
C PHE A 62 -1.11 -10.66 -10.66
N GLY A 63 -1.67 -10.80 -11.86
CA GLY A 63 -2.84 -11.65 -12.09
C GLY A 63 -4.06 -11.18 -11.30
N ALA A 64 -4.30 -9.87 -11.26
CA ALA A 64 -5.39 -9.26 -10.53
C ALA A 64 -6.76 -9.74 -11.01
N LYS A 65 -7.61 -10.11 -10.08
CA LYS A 65 -9.01 -10.47 -10.35
C LYS A 65 -9.89 -9.28 -10.02
N TYR A 66 -10.43 -8.66 -11.06
CA TYR A 66 -11.31 -7.49 -10.95
C TYR A 66 -12.76 -7.94 -10.76
N ASN A 67 -13.38 -7.53 -9.67
CA ASN A 67 -14.79 -7.76 -9.36
C ASN A 67 -15.51 -6.42 -9.16
N LYS A 68 -16.84 -6.43 -9.19
CA LYS A 68 -17.68 -5.21 -9.05
C LYS A 68 -17.37 -4.40 -7.76
N LYS A 69 -16.96 -5.05 -6.69
CA LYS A 69 -16.76 -4.41 -5.36
C LYS A 69 -15.32 -4.43 -4.85
N SER A 70 -14.44 -5.18 -5.49
CA SER A 70 -13.05 -5.33 -5.03
C SER A 70 -12.16 -5.86 -6.13
N THR A 71 -10.87 -5.57 -6.01
CA THR A 71 -9.82 -6.24 -6.79
C THR A 71 -9.01 -7.11 -5.84
N SER A 72 -8.72 -8.34 -6.23
CA SER A 72 -7.88 -9.24 -5.44
C SER A 72 -6.63 -9.65 -6.21
N VAL A 73 -5.52 -9.72 -5.48
CA VAL A 73 -4.21 -10.16 -5.96
C VAL A 73 -3.72 -11.27 -5.04
N GLY A 74 -3.05 -12.29 -5.59
CA GLY A 74 -2.42 -13.33 -4.77
C GLY A 74 -1.33 -12.74 -3.88
N GLU A 75 -1.24 -13.26 -2.66
CA GLU A 75 -0.48 -12.66 -1.54
C GLU A 75 1.01 -12.42 -1.83
N SER A 76 1.68 -13.32 -2.55
CA SER A 76 3.10 -13.20 -2.89
C SER A 76 3.37 -12.51 -4.23
N LYS A 77 2.36 -12.30 -5.06
CA LYS A 77 2.53 -11.85 -6.45
C LYS A 77 3.27 -10.51 -6.59
N ALA A 78 2.96 -9.56 -5.74
CA ALA A 78 3.65 -8.27 -5.74
C ALA A 78 5.12 -8.43 -5.33
N ILE A 79 5.39 -9.22 -4.28
CA ILE A 79 6.75 -9.48 -3.78
C ILE A 79 7.57 -10.21 -4.84
N ASP A 80 7.00 -11.25 -5.46
CA ASP A 80 7.64 -12.01 -6.53
C ASP A 80 7.97 -11.10 -7.73
N TRP A 81 7.05 -10.19 -8.07
CA TRP A 81 7.24 -9.25 -9.16
C TRP A 81 8.34 -8.23 -8.86
N PHE A 82 8.35 -7.63 -7.66
CA PHE A 82 9.41 -6.71 -7.24
C PHE A 82 10.78 -7.36 -7.36
N ASN A 83 10.93 -8.60 -6.91
CA ASN A 83 12.20 -9.33 -6.94
C ASN A 83 12.64 -9.74 -8.35
N LYS A 84 11.70 -9.99 -9.26
CA LYS A 84 12.03 -10.47 -10.63
C LYS A 84 12.14 -9.37 -11.66
N TRP A 85 11.25 -8.38 -11.57
CA TRP A 85 11.02 -7.43 -12.65
C TRP A 85 11.03 -5.97 -12.21
N GLY A 86 10.76 -5.71 -10.95
CA GLY A 86 10.63 -4.36 -10.40
C GLY A 86 11.95 -3.65 -10.12
N GLY A 87 13.07 -4.33 -10.24
CA GLY A 87 14.39 -3.77 -9.92
C GLY A 87 14.60 -3.46 -8.43
N LEU A 88 13.76 -4.04 -7.57
CA LEU A 88 13.76 -3.88 -6.13
C LEU A 88 14.00 -5.21 -5.45
N LYS A 89 14.40 -5.18 -4.18
CA LYS A 89 14.47 -6.36 -3.33
C LYS A 89 13.36 -6.27 -2.28
N ALA A 90 12.42 -7.20 -2.34
CA ALA A 90 11.40 -7.36 -1.31
C ALA A 90 11.71 -8.62 -0.48
N SER A 91 11.73 -8.48 0.83
CA SER A 91 11.93 -9.65 1.71
C SER A 91 10.73 -10.59 1.62
N SER A 92 10.93 -11.88 1.97
CA SER A 92 9.79 -12.78 2.17
C SER A 92 8.83 -12.21 3.22
N LEU A 93 7.55 -12.54 3.11
CA LEU A 93 6.55 -12.19 4.13
C LEU A 93 6.93 -12.81 5.49
N LYS A 94 6.89 -11.99 6.52
CA LYS A 94 7.18 -12.37 7.91
C LYS A 94 6.04 -11.91 8.81
N GLY A 95 5.81 -12.62 9.91
CA GLY A 95 4.89 -12.17 10.96
C GLY A 95 5.28 -10.80 11.51
N TYR A 96 4.28 -10.01 11.91
CA TYR A 96 4.47 -8.65 12.39
C TYR A 96 5.61 -8.53 13.41
N ASN A 97 6.53 -7.58 13.18
CA ASN A 97 7.65 -7.27 14.07
C ASN A 97 7.89 -5.75 14.07
N GLU A 98 7.51 -5.10 15.15
CA GLU A 98 7.60 -3.64 15.31
C GLU A 98 9.02 -3.12 15.10
N SER A 99 10.00 -3.70 15.77
CA SER A 99 11.37 -3.21 15.73
C SER A 99 11.99 -3.31 14.33
N ALA A 100 11.70 -4.40 13.62
CA ALA A 100 12.16 -4.58 12.24
C ALA A 100 11.50 -3.57 11.29
N ILE A 101 10.19 -3.32 11.45
CA ILE A 101 9.44 -2.33 10.66
C ILE A 101 9.99 -0.93 10.92
N VAL A 102 10.14 -0.52 12.17
CA VAL A 102 10.68 0.80 12.53
C VAL A 102 12.10 0.98 12.02
N SER A 103 12.94 -0.05 12.13
CA SER A 103 14.33 0.01 11.62
C SER A 103 14.37 0.17 10.11
N ALA A 104 13.51 -0.53 9.37
CA ALA A 104 13.40 -0.38 7.92
C ALA A 104 12.98 1.05 7.52
N ILE A 105 11.94 1.57 8.18
CA ILE A 105 11.45 2.93 7.93
C ILE A 105 12.53 3.98 8.22
N LYS A 106 13.25 3.86 9.34
CA LYS A 106 14.39 4.73 9.68
C LYS A 106 15.51 4.69 8.65
N ALA A 107 15.70 3.55 7.98
CA ALA A 107 16.66 3.40 6.89
C ALA A 107 16.11 3.91 5.53
N GLY A 108 14.92 4.52 5.50
CA GLY A 108 14.29 5.03 4.28
C GLY A 108 13.60 3.97 3.43
N ASN A 109 13.45 2.76 3.94
CA ASN A 109 12.83 1.64 3.22
C ASN A 109 11.33 1.56 3.53
N PRO A 110 10.45 1.64 2.52
CA PRO A 110 9.03 1.40 2.74
C PRO A 110 8.78 -0.07 3.07
N VAL A 111 7.74 -0.31 3.85
CA VAL A 111 7.38 -1.65 4.28
C VAL A 111 6.00 -1.99 3.76
N TYR A 112 5.92 -3.00 2.89
CA TYR A 112 4.65 -3.61 2.52
C TYR A 112 4.08 -4.34 3.72
N ALA A 113 2.82 -4.10 4.01
CA ALA A 113 2.10 -4.73 5.10
C ALA A 113 0.81 -5.35 4.60
N ARG A 114 0.36 -6.41 5.26
CA ARG A 114 -0.96 -6.99 5.04
C ARG A 114 -1.56 -7.51 6.33
N GLY A 115 -2.88 -7.62 6.34
CA GLY A 115 -3.60 -8.18 7.48
C GLY A 115 -5.03 -8.54 7.12
N ASN A 116 -5.70 -9.20 8.04
CA ASN A 116 -7.08 -9.63 7.88
C ASN A 116 -7.97 -9.09 9.01
N SER A 117 -9.21 -8.73 8.68
CA SER A 117 -10.18 -8.24 9.65
C SER A 117 -10.99 -9.34 10.33
N GLY A 118 -10.93 -10.58 9.85
CA GLY A 118 -11.71 -11.67 10.40
C GLY A 118 -11.18 -13.07 10.13
N LYS A 119 -11.74 -14.03 10.87
CA LYS A 119 -11.48 -15.46 10.72
C LYS A 119 -12.61 -16.11 9.93
N LYS A 120 -12.26 -16.96 8.96
CA LYS A 120 -13.22 -17.86 8.31
C LYS A 120 -13.33 -19.13 9.14
N LYS A 121 -14.52 -19.49 9.58
CA LYS A 121 -14.77 -20.67 10.39
C LYS A 121 -15.78 -21.58 9.71
N VAL A 122 -15.61 -22.89 9.88
CA VAL A 122 -16.58 -23.94 9.51
C VAL A 122 -16.75 -24.80 10.76
N PHE A 123 -17.97 -25.00 11.23
CA PHE A 123 -18.29 -25.71 12.49
C PHE A 123 -17.46 -25.23 13.70
N GLY A 124 -17.24 -23.89 13.80
CA GLY A 124 -16.45 -23.29 14.88
C GLY A 124 -14.91 -23.35 14.69
N ILE A 125 -14.43 -24.20 13.81
CA ILE A 125 -12.99 -24.38 13.53
C ILE A 125 -12.53 -23.35 12.51
N ARG A 126 -11.37 -22.71 12.75
CA ARG A 126 -10.78 -21.76 11.81
C ARG A 126 -10.22 -22.51 10.58
N VAL A 127 -10.77 -22.22 9.41
CA VAL A 127 -10.33 -22.77 8.12
C VAL A 127 -9.63 -21.72 7.23
N GLY A 128 -9.49 -20.49 7.70
CA GLY A 128 -8.81 -19.44 6.95
C GLY A 128 -9.10 -18.04 7.50
N TRP A 129 -8.82 -17.04 6.67
CA TRP A 129 -8.98 -15.63 6.98
C TRP A 129 -9.98 -14.97 6.03
N LYS A 130 -10.55 -13.82 6.43
CA LYS A 130 -11.44 -12.98 5.60
C LYS A 130 -11.15 -11.51 5.82
N GLY A 131 -11.59 -10.67 4.86
CA GLY A 131 -11.42 -9.23 4.91
C GLY A 131 -9.93 -8.86 4.87
N GLY A 132 -9.20 -9.44 3.91
CA GLY A 132 -7.79 -9.11 3.70
C GLY A 132 -7.59 -7.74 3.08
N HIS A 133 -6.55 -7.04 3.49
CA HIS A 133 -6.09 -5.80 2.88
C HIS A 133 -4.55 -5.73 2.95
N ALA A 134 -3.98 -4.94 2.05
CA ALA A 134 -2.56 -4.62 2.04
C ALA A 134 -2.37 -3.11 2.01
N TRP A 135 -1.34 -2.62 2.69
CA TRP A 135 -1.01 -1.20 2.79
C TRP A 135 0.50 -1.00 2.91
N ILE A 136 0.94 0.25 2.99
CA ILE A 136 2.36 0.58 3.15
C ILE A 136 2.56 1.24 4.52
N TYR A 137 3.63 0.86 5.22
CA TYR A 137 4.21 1.67 6.28
C TYR A 137 5.37 2.48 5.70
N ASP A 138 5.33 3.80 5.86
CA ASP A 138 6.32 4.74 5.31
C ASP A 138 6.75 5.81 6.32
N GLY A 139 6.28 5.74 7.56
CA GLY A 139 6.66 6.62 8.64
C GLY A 139 6.55 5.95 10.01
N ALA A 140 7.33 6.41 10.99
CA ALA A 140 7.26 5.95 12.37
C ALA A 140 7.54 7.08 13.36
N ILE A 141 6.79 7.10 14.46
CA ILE A 141 6.98 8.00 15.60
C ILE A 141 7.10 7.14 16.86
N ILE A 142 8.08 7.43 17.70
CA ILE A 142 8.21 6.87 19.03
C ILE A 142 7.98 7.99 20.01
N ALA A 143 6.88 7.95 20.74
CA ALA A 143 6.53 8.91 21.78
C ALA A 143 6.80 8.30 23.15
N SER A 144 7.57 9.01 23.98
CA SER A 144 7.91 8.57 25.33
C SER A 144 7.39 9.58 26.36
N LYS A 145 6.74 9.08 27.40
CA LYS A 145 6.27 9.85 28.55
C LYS A 145 6.36 8.99 29.81
N ASP A 146 6.89 9.53 30.89
CA ASP A 146 6.97 8.89 32.20
C ASP A 146 7.61 7.48 32.15
N GLY A 147 8.68 7.31 31.38
CA GLY A 147 9.39 6.04 31.20
C GLY A 147 8.66 5.00 30.34
N LYS A 148 7.48 5.32 29.79
CA LYS A 148 6.72 4.47 28.86
C LYS A 148 6.85 5.01 27.46
N SER A 149 7.04 4.10 26.49
CA SER A 149 7.10 4.45 25.07
C SER A 149 5.99 3.77 24.29
N ASN A 150 5.39 4.52 23.38
CA ASN A 150 4.45 4.01 22.38
C ASN A 150 5.04 4.24 20.99
N THR A 151 4.94 3.23 20.15
CA THR A 151 5.33 3.31 18.76
C THR A 151 4.09 3.51 17.90
N PHE A 152 4.13 4.50 17.02
CA PHE A 152 3.11 4.73 16.01
C PHE A 152 3.75 4.54 14.65
N VAL A 153 3.04 3.86 13.74
CA VAL A 153 3.45 3.68 12.36
C VAL A 153 2.47 4.39 11.43
N HIS A 154 3.01 5.10 10.46
CA HIS A 154 2.21 5.73 9.42
C HIS A 154 1.73 4.67 8.45
N CYS A 155 0.42 4.64 8.22
CA CYS A 155 -0.26 3.72 7.31
C CYS A 155 -0.79 4.47 6.10
N ASN A 156 -0.24 4.18 4.92
CA ASN A 156 -0.85 4.55 3.66
C ASN A 156 -1.71 3.37 3.17
N TRP A 157 -3.02 3.52 3.32
CA TRP A 157 -3.97 2.44 3.04
C TRP A 157 -4.20 2.19 1.53
N GLY A 158 -3.69 3.04 0.65
CA GLY A 158 -3.92 2.93 -0.79
C GLY A 158 -5.36 3.31 -1.21
N TRP A 159 -6.08 4.04 -0.37
CA TRP A 159 -7.47 4.46 -0.60
C TRP A 159 -7.61 5.94 -0.98
N GLY A 160 -6.63 6.47 -1.73
CA GLY A 160 -6.64 7.87 -2.15
C GLY A 160 -6.57 8.87 -0.97
N GLY A 161 -5.75 8.56 0.04
CA GLY A 161 -5.60 9.37 1.25
C GLY A 161 -6.62 9.08 2.36
N PHE A 162 -7.65 8.27 2.06
CA PHE A 162 -8.67 7.94 3.05
C PHE A 162 -8.07 7.17 4.22
N LYS A 163 -8.31 7.67 5.45
CA LYS A 163 -7.81 7.11 6.71
C LYS A 163 -6.28 7.04 6.85
N ASN A 164 -5.49 7.64 5.95
CA ASN A 164 -4.04 7.71 6.10
C ASN A 164 -3.67 8.44 7.40
N GLY A 165 -2.59 8.00 8.03
CA GLY A 165 -2.12 8.59 9.29
C GLY A 165 -1.35 7.60 10.16
N TYR A 166 -1.04 8.04 11.37
CA TYR A 166 -0.29 7.27 12.36
C TYR A 166 -1.22 6.46 13.26
N TYR A 167 -1.04 5.16 13.24
CA TYR A 167 -1.74 4.19 14.07
C TYR A 167 -0.80 3.65 15.15
N LEU A 168 -1.34 3.37 16.33
CA LEU A 168 -0.59 2.66 17.35
C LEU A 168 -0.13 1.32 16.77
N SER A 169 1.14 1.02 16.95
CA SER A 169 1.76 -0.21 16.46
C SER A 169 0.97 -1.44 16.89
N ASN A 170 0.72 -2.36 15.96
CA ASN A 170 -0.11 -3.55 16.15
C ASN A 170 -1.61 -3.31 16.42
N ALA A 171 -2.10 -2.07 16.26
CA ALA A 171 -3.52 -1.71 16.45
C ALA A 171 -4.07 -0.99 15.19
N PHE A 172 -4.21 -1.76 14.11
CA PHE A 172 -4.59 -1.23 12.79
C PHE A 172 -6.11 -1.26 12.60
N ASP A 173 -6.81 -0.41 13.36
CA ASP A 173 -8.27 -0.29 13.35
C ASP A 173 -8.69 1.01 12.67
N THR A 174 -9.01 0.93 11.37
CA THR A 174 -9.52 2.09 10.62
C THR A 174 -10.93 2.50 11.05
N LYS A 175 -11.63 1.66 11.84
CA LYS A 175 -12.92 1.97 12.43
C LYS A 175 -12.76 2.94 13.61
N ALA A 176 -11.79 2.66 14.49
CA ALA A 176 -11.39 3.57 15.56
C ALA A 176 -10.67 4.81 15.01
N GLY A 177 -9.91 4.62 13.93
CA GLY A 177 -9.18 5.67 13.24
C GLY A 177 -7.71 5.77 13.64
N ALA A 178 -6.98 6.66 12.98
CA ALA A 178 -5.60 7.00 13.32
C ALA A 178 -5.54 7.81 14.61
N THR A 179 -4.45 7.68 15.35
CA THR A 179 -4.14 8.58 16.48
C THR A 179 -3.85 9.99 15.96
N MET A 180 -3.22 10.06 14.76
CA MET A 180 -2.88 11.31 14.09
C MET A 180 -3.11 11.10 12.60
N TYR A 181 -4.05 11.85 12.02
CA TYR A 181 -4.35 11.80 10.61
C TYR A 181 -3.44 12.71 9.80
N ASP A 182 -3.20 12.35 8.53
CA ASP A 182 -2.63 13.28 7.57
C ASP A 182 -3.57 14.48 7.37
N SER A 183 -3.02 15.65 7.10
CA SER A 183 -3.80 16.87 6.87
C SER A 183 -4.79 16.75 5.71
N SER A 184 -4.44 15.95 4.68
CA SER A 184 -5.27 15.66 3.51
C SER A 184 -6.16 14.42 3.68
N ALA A 185 -6.10 13.71 4.83
CA ALA A 185 -6.85 12.47 5.03
C ALA A 185 -8.35 12.72 5.15
N THR A 186 -9.15 11.95 4.42
CA THR A 186 -10.60 11.94 4.56
C THR A 186 -11.05 10.89 5.55
N GLN A 187 -12.23 11.09 6.19
CA GLN A 187 -12.71 10.24 7.28
C GLN A 187 -13.80 9.25 6.86
N ASN A 188 -14.43 9.48 5.71
CA ASN A 188 -15.58 8.71 5.22
C ASN A 188 -15.15 7.52 4.34
N GLY A 189 -15.68 6.33 4.55
CA GLY A 189 -15.44 5.14 3.73
C GLY A 189 -15.41 3.84 4.52
N ASN A 190 -14.92 2.78 3.88
CA ASN A 190 -14.84 1.44 4.48
C ASN A 190 -13.95 1.42 5.71
N THR A 191 -14.41 0.75 6.74
CA THR A 191 -13.70 0.62 8.00
C THR A 191 -13.55 -0.84 8.40
N SER A 192 -12.38 -1.20 8.90
CA SER A 192 -12.06 -2.56 9.34
C SER A 192 -11.01 -2.53 10.42
N ASN A 193 -10.99 -3.55 11.27
CA ASN A 193 -9.94 -3.77 12.24
C ASN A 193 -9.05 -4.93 11.74
N TYR A 194 -7.86 -4.59 11.26
CA TYR A 194 -6.88 -5.55 10.72
C TYR A 194 -5.99 -6.07 11.84
N LYS A 195 -6.45 -7.03 12.59
CA LYS A 195 -5.76 -7.60 13.75
C LYS A 195 -5.36 -9.07 13.61
N TYR A 196 -5.63 -9.66 12.45
CA TYR A 196 -5.33 -11.07 12.21
C TYR A 196 -4.35 -11.23 11.07
N ASN A 197 -3.48 -12.24 11.17
CA ASN A 197 -2.52 -12.60 10.14
C ASN A 197 -1.75 -11.38 9.63
N LEU A 198 -1.26 -10.56 10.57
CA LEU A 198 -0.45 -9.39 10.25
C LEU A 198 0.92 -9.86 9.78
N GLU A 199 1.30 -9.44 8.59
CA GLU A 199 2.59 -9.77 7.99
C GLU A 199 3.17 -8.54 7.29
N TYR A 200 4.48 -8.56 7.10
CA TYR A 200 5.20 -7.49 6.43
C TYR A 200 6.29 -8.02 5.51
N SER A 201 6.71 -7.18 4.57
CA SER A 201 7.88 -7.33 3.70
C SER A 201 8.59 -5.99 3.58
N ILE A 202 9.90 -5.97 3.79
CA ILE A 202 10.73 -4.77 3.63
C ILE A 202 11.13 -4.67 2.17
N ILE A 203 11.00 -3.48 1.58
CA ILE A 203 11.36 -3.18 0.19
C ILE A 203 12.63 -2.32 0.20
N THR A 204 13.71 -2.81 -0.44
CA THR A 204 15.01 -2.16 -0.56
C THR A 204 15.46 -2.00 -2.00
#